data_2572f86e3006733eaa5792a70f1ee20c
#
_entry.id   2572f86e3006733eaa5792a70f1ee20c
#
_cell.length_a   1.000
_cell.length_b   1.000
_cell.length_c   1.000
_cell.angle_alpha   90.00
_cell.angle_beta   90.00
_cell.angle_gamma   90.00
#
_symmetry.space_group_name_H-M   'P 1'
#
loop_
_entity.id
_entity.type
_entity.pdbx_description
1 polymer ?
#
loop_
_entity_poly.entity_id
_entity_poly.type
_entity_poly.pdbx_seq_one_letter_code
_entity_poly.pdbx_strand_id
1 'polypeptide(L)'
;MITPKIYVGCSGFHYKEWKDVFYPNGLPQTKWFRFYCEHFDTLELNVSFYKFPTEQTLQKWYNSSPEDFMFSVKAPKAITHFKKFNDCERMLGDFYGSCRLGLLEKLSCVLFQLPPNLVYSKELMQKIIANLDPHFENVVEFRHPSWWNKLVIQELKKRGIIFSGISYPGLPDDVIRSGTALYYRLHGVPVLYKSPYTHSFLENLRKTIRKQKVKKAWVYFNNTWGTAAIENAKFLKDCTRLHNL
;
A
#
# COMPACT_ATOMS: atom_id res chain seq x y z
N MET A 1 11.58 -13.15 -20.17
CA MET A 1 11.52 -11.95 -19.30
C MET A 1 10.63 -12.27 -18.11
N ILE A 2 11.01 -11.87 -16.88
CA ILE A 2 10.16 -12.09 -15.69
C ILE A 2 9.02 -11.06 -15.74
N THR A 3 7.78 -11.55 -15.91
CA THR A 3 6.59 -10.69 -15.79
C THR A 3 6.19 -10.62 -14.32
N PRO A 4 6.05 -9.42 -13.73
CA PRO A 4 5.67 -9.31 -12.32
C PRO A 4 4.24 -9.81 -12.09
N LYS A 5 4.04 -10.54 -10.97
CA LYS A 5 2.70 -10.77 -10.44
C LYS A 5 2.20 -9.45 -9.86
N ILE A 6 1.10 -8.93 -10.40
CA ILE A 6 0.50 -7.67 -9.94
C ILE A 6 -0.66 -7.99 -9.00
N TYR A 7 -0.51 -7.61 -7.74
CA TYR A 7 -1.54 -7.68 -6.73
C TYR A 7 -2.31 -6.35 -6.72
N VAL A 8 -3.62 -6.43 -6.84
CA VAL A 8 -4.50 -5.26 -6.88
C VAL A 8 -5.48 -5.33 -5.73
N GLY A 9 -5.59 -4.26 -4.95
CA GLY A 9 -6.51 -4.14 -3.84
C GLY A 9 -6.81 -2.69 -3.49
N CYS A 10 -7.50 -2.49 -2.37
CA CYS A 10 -7.86 -1.16 -1.87
C CYS A 10 -7.18 -0.88 -0.52
N SER A 11 -7.09 0.41 -0.19
CA SER A 11 -6.65 0.91 1.11
C SER A 11 -7.81 0.87 2.11
N GLY A 12 -8.14 -0.33 2.59
CA GLY A 12 -9.33 -0.63 3.36
C GLY A 12 -10.45 -1.23 2.51
N PHE A 13 -11.48 -1.74 3.18
CA PHE A 13 -12.62 -2.39 2.53
C PHE A 13 -13.96 -2.01 3.17
N HIS A 14 -13.96 -1.37 4.34
CA HIS A 14 -15.15 -1.10 5.13
C HIS A 14 -15.70 0.29 4.84
N TYR A 15 -16.29 0.45 3.65
CA TYR A 15 -16.88 1.71 3.18
C TYR A 15 -18.38 1.54 2.95
N LYS A 16 -19.19 2.40 3.58
CA LYS A 16 -20.66 2.35 3.47
C LYS A 16 -21.15 2.61 2.04
N GLU A 17 -20.41 3.44 1.32
CA GLU A 17 -20.67 3.81 -0.06
C GLU A 17 -20.56 2.62 -1.03
N TRP A 18 -19.89 1.53 -0.60
CA TRP A 18 -19.78 0.31 -1.41
C TRP A 18 -20.96 -0.65 -1.24
N LYS A 19 -21.87 -0.38 -0.28
CA LYS A 19 -23.10 -1.14 -0.10
C LYS A 19 -23.98 -0.98 -1.34
N ASP A 20 -24.60 -2.07 -1.77
CA ASP A 20 -25.50 -2.16 -2.95
C ASP A 20 -24.80 -1.85 -4.31
N VAL A 21 -23.50 -1.56 -4.33
CA VAL A 21 -22.68 -1.37 -5.53
C VAL A 21 -21.65 -2.49 -5.67
N PHE A 22 -20.85 -2.73 -4.63
CA PHE A 22 -19.89 -3.82 -4.54
C PHE A 22 -20.39 -4.93 -3.63
N TYR A 23 -20.84 -4.59 -2.43
CA TYR A 23 -21.45 -5.53 -1.51
C TYR A 23 -22.91 -5.74 -1.88
N PRO A 24 -23.36 -7.00 -2.08
CA PRO A 24 -24.75 -7.28 -2.41
C PRO A 24 -25.73 -6.73 -1.37
N ASN A 25 -26.93 -6.36 -1.84
CA ASN A 25 -28.01 -5.96 -0.94
C ASN A 25 -28.27 -7.06 0.10
N GLY A 26 -28.46 -6.67 1.36
CA GLY A 26 -28.69 -7.59 2.48
C GLY A 26 -27.43 -8.27 3.02
N LEU A 27 -26.23 -8.12 2.42
CA LEU A 27 -25.03 -8.68 2.96
C LEU A 27 -24.62 -7.93 4.25
N PRO A 28 -24.61 -8.60 5.43
CA PRO A 28 -24.21 -7.96 6.68
C PRO A 28 -22.75 -7.55 6.66
N GLN A 29 -22.42 -6.43 7.31
CA GLN A 29 -21.06 -5.86 7.34
C GLN A 29 -20.01 -6.84 7.88
N THR A 30 -20.39 -7.75 8.75
CA THR A 30 -19.52 -8.82 9.29
C THR A 30 -19.04 -9.78 8.22
N LYS A 31 -19.71 -9.86 7.08
CA LYS A 31 -19.33 -10.70 5.93
C LYS A 31 -18.61 -9.93 4.82
N TRP A 32 -18.47 -8.60 4.93
CA TRP A 32 -17.86 -7.78 3.88
C TRP A 32 -16.40 -8.15 3.60
N PHE A 33 -15.63 -8.46 4.63
CA PHE A 33 -14.24 -8.86 4.41
C PHE A 33 -14.14 -10.17 3.60
N ARG A 34 -14.94 -11.16 3.96
CA ARG A 34 -14.97 -12.42 3.22
C ARG A 34 -15.35 -12.21 1.76
N PHE A 35 -16.39 -11.41 1.52
CA PHE A 35 -16.81 -11.05 0.15
C PHE A 35 -15.72 -10.28 -0.60
N TYR A 36 -15.01 -9.36 0.06
CA TYR A 36 -13.86 -8.67 -0.52
C TYR A 36 -12.78 -9.65 -0.98
N CYS A 37 -12.47 -10.66 -0.17
CA CYS A 37 -11.47 -11.68 -0.49
C CYS A 37 -11.85 -12.58 -1.69
N GLU A 38 -13.13 -12.69 -2.04
CA GLU A 38 -13.58 -13.40 -3.24
C GLU A 38 -13.22 -12.64 -4.53
N HIS A 39 -12.99 -11.33 -4.43
CA HIS A 39 -12.71 -10.45 -5.56
C HIS A 39 -11.24 -10.00 -5.64
N PHE A 40 -10.57 -9.90 -4.50
CA PHE A 40 -9.19 -9.41 -4.39
C PHE A 40 -8.34 -10.38 -3.59
N ASP A 41 -7.03 -10.38 -3.87
CA ASP A 41 -6.03 -11.22 -3.22
C ASP A 41 -5.10 -10.42 -2.29
N THR A 42 -5.36 -9.13 -2.11
CA THR A 42 -4.61 -8.26 -1.20
C THR A 42 -5.44 -7.12 -0.64
N LEU A 43 -5.04 -6.67 0.55
CA LEU A 43 -5.63 -5.53 1.25
C LEU A 43 -4.53 -4.70 1.92
N GLU A 44 -4.63 -3.37 1.83
CA GLU A 44 -3.81 -2.47 2.64
C GLU A 44 -4.56 -2.11 3.92
N LEU A 45 -4.03 -2.53 5.07
CA LEU A 45 -4.62 -2.26 6.40
C LEU A 45 -4.24 -0.84 6.85
N ASN A 46 -5.20 0.07 6.85
CA ASN A 46 -5.02 1.46 7.28
C ASN A 46 -5.50 1.72 8.71
N VAL A 47 -6.24 0.80 9.32
CA VAL A 47 -6.69 0.92 10.70
C VAL A 47 -5.52 1.02 11.68
N SER A 48 -4.41 0.37 11.37
CA SER A 48 -3.14 0.42 12.11
C SER A 48 -2.51 1.81 12.17
N PHE A 49 -2.83 2.69 11.21
CA PHE A 49 -2.39 4.07 11.22
C PHE A 49 -2.98 4.88 12.39
N TYR A 50 -4.22 4.58 12.77
CA TYR A 50 -4.95 5.28 13.83
C TYR A 50 -4.87 4.57 15.18
N LYS A 51 -4.86 3.24 15.17
CA LYS A 51 -4.80 2.40 16.36
C LYS A 51 -3.67 1.40 16.20
N PHE A 52 -2.77 1.36 17.19
CA PHE A 52 -1.64 0.43 17.17
C PHE A 52 -2.16 -1.02 17.05
N PRO A 53 -1.71 -1.78 16.05
CA PRO A 53 -2.21 -3.12 15.83
C PRO A 53 -1.63 -4.08 16.89
N THR A 54 -2.47 -4.93 17.45
CA THR A 54 -2.02 -6.04 18.28
C THR A 54 -1.89 -7.31 17.46
N GLU A 55 -1.03 -8.23 17.88
CA GLU A 55 -0.92 -9.55 17.28
C GLU A 55 -2.28 -10.22 17.13
N GLN A 56 -3.08 -10.25 18.20
CA GLN A 56 -4.42 -10.86 18.20
C GLN A 56 -5.37 -10.23 17.17
N THR A 57 -5.27 -8.91 16.97
CA THR A 57 -6.09 -8.23 15.95
C THR A 57 -5.67 -8.66 14.55
N LEU A 58 -4.38 -8.75 14.29
CA LEU A 58 -3.84 -9.17 13.00
C LEU A 58 -4.07 -10.66 12.75
N GLN A 59 -4.00 -11.51 13.77
CA GLN A 59 -4.36 -12.93 13.71
C GLN A 59 -5.81 -13.16 13.28
N LYS A 60 -6.74 -12.29 13.71
CA LYS A 60 -8.13 -12.35 13.21
C LYS A 60 -8.21 -12.13 11.69
N TRP A 61 -7.43 -11.20 11.15
CA TRP A 61 -7.32 -10.98 9.71
C TRP A 61 -6.71 -12.19 9.00
N TYR A 62 -5.62 -12.72 9.54
CA TYR A 62 -4.96 -13.93 9.03
C TYR A 62 -5.95 -15.09 8.91
N ASN A 63 -6.66 -15.42 10.00
CA ASN A 63 -7.59 -16.53 10.08
C ASN A 63 -8.86 -16.34 9.22
N SER A 64 -9.25 -15.08 8.96
CA SER A 64 -10.46 -14.75 8.18
C SER A 64 -10.21 -14.63 6.68
N SER A 65 -8.95 -14.70 6.24
CA SER A 65 -8.57 -14.55 4.84
C SER A 65 -8.22 -15.89 4.19
N PRO A 66 -8.38 -16.05 2.86
CA PRO A 66 -7.88 -17.21 2.12
C PRO A 66 -6.38 -17.40 2.30
N GLU A 67 -5.89 -18.60 2.03
CA GLU A 67 -4.48 -18.98 2.19
C GLU A 67 -3.53 -18.05 1.41
N ASP A 68 -3.85 -17.76 0.17
CA ASP A 68 -3.03 -16.92 -0.73
C ASP A 68 -3.22 -15.41 -0.53
N PHE A 69 -4.04 -14.99 0.42
CA PHE A 69 -4.37 -13.59 0.62
C PHE A 69 -3.22 -12.85 1.32
N MET A 70 -2.88 -11.65 0.81
CA MET A 70 -1.72 -10.88 1.29
C MET A 70 -2.14 -9.56 1.91
N PHE A 71 -1.44 -9.15 2.96
CA PHE A 71 -1.69 -7.88 3.64
C PHE A 71 -0.48 -6.95 3.55
N SER A 72 -0.72 -5.69 3.16
CA SER A 72 0.19 -4.60 3.47
C SER A 72 -0.32 -3.86 4.71
N VAL A 73 0.58 -3.52 5.63
CA VAL A 73 0.19 -2.86 6.89
C VAL A 73 0.78 -1.47 6.94
N LYS A 74 -0.06 -0.46 7.09
CA LYS A 74 0.39 0.94 7.23
C LYS A 74 0.83 1.21 8.67
N ALA A 75 2.04 1.72 8.83
CA ALA A 75 2.62 2.05 10.13
C ALA A 75 1.81 3.12 10.88
N PRO A 76 1.75 3.06 12.21
CA PRO A 76 1.05 4.03 13.04
C PRO A 76 1.52 5.47 12.80
N LYS A 77 0.57 6.43 12.77
CA LYS A 77 0.88 7.86 12.65
C LYS A 77 1.78 8.38 13.78
N ALA A 78 1.77 7.71 14.92
CA ALA A 78 2.67 8.02 16.04
C ALA A 78 4.13 7.98 15.60
N ILE A 79 4.54 6.99 14.79
CA ILE A 79 5.90 6.83 14.27
C ILE A 79 6.19 7.90 13.20
N THR A 80 5.35 7.95 12.17
CA THR A 80 5.65 8.71 10.94
C THR A 80 5.31 10.19 11.03
N HIS A 81 4.22 10.56 11.74
CA HIS A 81 3.69 11.93 11.78
C HIS A 81 4.06 12.67 13.08
N PHE A 82 3.91 12.01 14.23
CA PHE A 82 4.15 12.67 15.52
C PHE A 82 5.63 12.63 15.89
N LYS A 83 6.20 11.44 15.97
CA LYS A 83 7.62 11.28 16.31
C LYS A 83 8.58 11.54 15.14
N LYS A 84 8.14 11.38 13.89
CA LYS A 84 8.98 11.56 12.70
C LYS A 84 10.29 10.75 12.81
N PHE A 85 10.16 9.51 13.25
CA PHE A 85 11.25 8.57 13.53
C PHE A 85 12.22 9.00 14.65
N ASN A 86 11.83 9.88 15.58
CA ASN A 86 12.62 10.16 16.79
C ASN A 86 12.16 9.24 17.91
N ASP A 87 13.11 8.69 18.68
CA ASP A 87 12.86 7.90 19.89
C ASP A 87 11.68 6.92 19.75
N CYS A 88 11.68 6.16 18.65
CA CYS A 88 10.58 5.25 18.32
C CYS A 88 11.01 3.78 18.14
N GLU A 89 12.24 3.44 18.50
CA GLU A 89 12.84 2.11 18.30
C GLU A 89 11.98 1.02 18.96
N ARG A 90 11.60 1.22 20.24
CA ARG A 90 10.72 0.29 20.94
C ARG A 90 9.35 0.17 20.24
N MET A 91 8.75 1.31 19.86
CA MET A 91 7.45 1.33 19.19
C MET A 91 7.51 0.63 17.82
N LEU A 92 8.61 0.79 17.09
CA LEU A 92 8.87 0.09 15.82
C LEU A 92 9.03 -1.40 16.05
N GLY A 93 9.82 -1.80 17.05
CA GLY A 93 10.00 -3.21 17.42
C GLY A 93 8.68 -3.89 17.76
N ASP A 94 7.86 -3.26 18.60
CA ASP A 94 6.52 -3.75 18.96
C ASP A 94 5.59 -3.83 17.74
N PHE A 95 5.66 -2.85 16.85
CA PHE A 95 4.86 -2.82 15.63
C PHE A 95 5.26 -3.93 14.65
N TYR A 96 6.56 -4.06 14.34
CA TYR A 96 7.06 -5.13 13.47
C TYR A 96 6.78 -6.52 14.08
N GLY A 97 6.98 -6.67 15.38
CA GLY A 97 6.67 -7.90 16.11
C GLY A 97 5.21 -8.30 15.95
N SER A 98 4.28 -7.36 16.20
CA SER A 98 2.85 -7.59 16.01
C SER A 98 2.50 -7.98 14.57
N CYS A 99 3.09 -7.30 13.57
CA CYS A 99 2.85 -7.61 12.16
C CYS A 99 3.33 -9.01 11.79
N ARG A 100 4.56 -9.37 12.21
CA ARG A 100 5.16 -10.68 11.91
C ARG A 100 4.40 -11.81 12.56
N LEU A 101 4.09 -11.71 13.85
CA LEU A 101 3.41 -12.77 14.60
C LEU A 101 1.93 -12.87 14.24
N GLY A 102 1.30 -11.76 13.89
CA GLY A 102 -0.13 -11.73 13.60
C GLY A 102 -0.49 -12.10 12.16
N LEU A 103 0.39 -11.84 11.19
CA LEU A 103 0.11 -12.09 9.76
C LEU A 103 0.99 -13.17 9.13
N LEU A 104 2.09 -13.56 9.77
CA LEU A 104 3.01 -14.60 9.32
C LEU A 104 3.39 -14.43 7.83
N GLU A 105 3.23 -15.47 7.00
CA GLU A 105 3.53 -15.46 5.56
C GLU A 105 2.57 -14.59 4.72
N LYS A 106 1.42 -14.18 5.27
CA LYS A 106 0.49 -13.27 4.60
C LYS A 106 0.89 -11.80 4.71
N LEU A 107 1.92 -11.46 5.50
CA LEU A 107 2.48 -10.12 5.52
C LEU A 107 3.28 -9.86 4.25
N SER A 108 2.83 -8.90 3.42
CA SER A 108 3.53 -8.53 2.19
C SER A 108 4.49 -7.38 2.37
N CYS A 109 3.98 -6.24 2.85
CA CYS A 109 4.74 -5.00 2.98
C CYS A 109 4.36 -4.25 4.25
N VAL A 110 5.31 -3.45 4.74
CA VAL A 110 5.08 -2.47 5.81
C VAL A 110 5.21 -1.07 5.23
N LEU A 111 4.13 -0.29 5.21
CA LEU A 111 4.07 1.04 4.60
C LEU A 111 4.29 2.15 5.63
N PHE A 112 5.31 2.95 5.44
CA PHE A 112 5.60 4.18 6.17
C PHE A 112 5.25 5.40 5.31
N GLN A 113 4.05 5.93 5.46
CA GLN A 113 3.65 7.15 4.78
C GLN A 113 4.02 8.38 5.61
N LEU A 114 4.76 9.30 5.02
CA LEU A 114 5.20 10.54 5.66
C LEU A 114 4.22 11.69 5.43
N PRO A 115 4.13 12.65 6.35
CA PRO A 115 3.24 13.80 6.18
C PRO A 115 3.72 14.74 5.07
N PRO A 116 2.80 15.49 4.42
CA PRO A 116 3.13 16.33 3.26
C PRO A 116 4.03 17.53 3.57
N ASN A 117 4.11 17.93 4.83
CA ASN A 117 4.97 19.04 5.28
C ASN A 117 6.39 18.60 5.67
N LEU A 118 6.73 17.33 5.50
CA LEU A 118 8.05 16.80 5.86
C LEU A 118 9.01 16.93 4.67
N VAL A 119 9.81 18.00 4.70
CA VAL A 119 10.81 18.31 3.67
C VAL A 119 11.99 17.33 3.77
N TYR A 120 12.58 17.01 2.63
CA TYR A 120 13.80 16.20 2.56
C TYR A 120 14.96 16.87 3.28
N SER A 121 15.66 16.12 4.12
CA SER A 121 17.03 16.40 4.52
C SER A 121 17.82 15.07 4.58
N LYS A 122 19.14 15.18 4.45
CA LYS A 122 20.01 14.00 4.52
C LYS A 122 19.94 13.29 5.88
N GLU A 123 19.84 14.08 6.95
CA GLU A 123 19.74 13.58 8.34
C GLU A 123 18.43 12.81 8.53
N LEU A 124 17.32 13.37 8.03
CA LEU A 124 16.02 12.70 8.11
C LEU A 124 16.00 11.40 7.28
N MET A 125 16.58 11.43 6.10
CA MET A 125 16.71 10.24 5.26
C MET A 125 17.50 9.12 5.97
N GLN A 126 18.64 9.46 6.55
CA GLN A 126 19.45 8.51 7.33
C GLN A 126 18.69 7.98 8.54
N LYS A 127 17.97 8.85 9.24
CA LYS A 127 17.14 8.46 10.38
C LYS A 127 16.03 7.47 9.95
N ILE A 128 15.33 7.73 8.87
CA ILE A 128 14.31 6.81 8.33
C ILE A 128 14.97 5.46 8.05
N ILE A 129 16.04 5.43 7.29
CA ILE A 129 16.74 4.19 6.91
C ILE A 129 17.21 3.41 8.14
N ALA A 130 17.78 4.08 9.14
CA ALA A 130 18.30 3.43 10.34
C ALA A 130 17.20 2.78 11.22
N ASN A 131 15.97 3.28 11.13
CA ASN A 131 14.85 2.78 11.91
C ASN A 131 14.07 1.65 11.22
N LEU A 132 14.28 1.40 9.93
CA LEU A 132 13.57 0.36 9.20
C LEU A 132 14.26 -0.99 9.35
N ASP A 133 13.53 -2.01 9.83
CA ASP A 133 14.06 -3.37 9.98
C ASP A 133 14.21 -4.01 8.58
N PRO A 134 15.44 -4.38 8.16
CA PRO A 134 15.72 -4.94 6.83
C PRO A 134 15.12 -6.33 6.59
N HIS A 135 14.63 -7.01 7.62
CA HIS A 135 13.95 -8.31 7.49
C HIS A 135 12.51 -8.19 6.96
N PHE A 136 12.02 -6.96 6.76
CA PHE A 136 10.69 -6.71 6.21
C PHE A 136 10.76 -6.02 4.85
N GLU A 137 9.77 -6.24 4.01
CA GLU A 137 9.55 -5.47 2.78
C GLU A 137 9.03 -4.07 3.16
N ASN A 138 9.95 -3.15 3.44
CA ASN A 138 9.63 -1.79 3.84
C ASN A 138 9.29 -0.91 2.63
N VAL A 139 8.19 -0.19 2.73
CA VAL A 139 7.74 0.79 1.73
C VAL A 139 7.70 2.17 2.37
N VAL A 140 8.30 3.16 1.73
CA VAL A 140 8.20 4.55 2.16
C VAL A 140 7.44 5.36 1.12
N GLU A 141 6.38 6.05 1.56
CA GLU A 141 5.62 6.97 0.74
C GLU A 141 5.90 8.41 1.16
N PHE A 142 6.45 9.17 0.24
CA PHE A 142 6.75 10.59 0.43
C PHE A 142 5.63 11.46 -0.17
N ARG A 143 5.21 12.49 0.57
CA ARG A 143 4.14 13.43 0.18
C ARG A 143 4.65 14.86 -0.10
N HIS A 144 5.96 15.12 0.03
CA HIS A 144 6.57 16.41 -0.28
C HIS A 144 7.47 16.27 -1.52
N PRO A 145 7.43 17.22 -2.49
CA PRO A 145 8.16 17.14 -3.76
C PRO A 145 9.67 16.98 -3.62
N SER A 146 10.28 17.53 -2.56
CA SER A 146 11.73 17.49 -2.33
C SER A 146 12.31 16.07 -2.24
N TRP A 147 11.48 15.06 -1.94
CA TRP A 147 11.90 13.66 -1.87
C TRP A 147 11.99 12.98 -3.25
N TRP A 148 11.36 13.58 -4.27
CA TRP A 148 11.26 13.02 -5.62
C TRP A 148 12.52 13.35 -6.43
N ASN A 149 13.64 12.81 -5.98
CA ASN A 149 14.94 13.02 -6.62
C ASN A 149 15.76 11.72 -6.71
N LYS A 150 16.75 11.70 -7.62
CA LYS A 150 17.56 10.52 -7.89
C LYS A 150 18.36 10.03 -6.69
N LEU A 151 18.83 10.93 -5.82
CA LEU A 151 19.64 10.56 -4.64
C LEU A 151 18.82 9.76 -3.66
N VAL A 152 17.58 10.18 -3.36
CA VAL A 152 16.65 9.47 -2.48
C VAL A 152 16.37 8.06 -3.04
N ILE A 153 16.03 7.96 -4.32
CA ILE A 153 15.72 6.67 -4.96
C ILE A 153 16.95 5.73 -4.88
N GLN A 154 18.16 6.25 -5.13
CA GLN A 154 19.37 5.46 -5.06
C GLN A 154 19.70 4.98 -3.64
N GLU A 155 19.52 5.84 -2.63
CA GLU A 155 19.76 5.45 -1.22
C GLU A 155 18.78 4.38 -0.74
N LEU A 156 17.49 4.51 -1.06
CA LEU A 156 16.50 3.47 -0.77
C LEU A 156 16.85 2.15 -1.48
N LYS A 157 17.24 2.25 -2.75
CA LYS A 157 17.64 1.09 -3.56
C LYS A 157 18.79 0.31 -2.94
N LYS A 158 19.83 0.99 -2.43
CA LYS A 158 20.98 0.35 -1.76
C LYS A 158 20.56 -0.46 -0.53
N ARG A 159 19.43 -0.11 0.08
CA ARG A 159 18.90 -0.74 1.30
C ARG A 159 17.73 -1.68 1.04
N GLY A 160 17.35 -1.89 -0.23
CA GLY A 160 16.21 -2.71 -0.59
C GLY A 160 14.85 -2.13 -0.19
N ILE A 161 14.79 -0.84 0.21
CA ILE A 161 13.57 -0.16 0.63
C ILE A 161 12.79 0.30 -0.61
N ILE A 162 11.50 0.04 -0.62
CA ILE A 162 10.63 0.38 -1.73
C ILE A 162 10.18 1.86 -1.60
N PHE A 163 10.48 2.66 -2.63
CA PHE A 163 9.87 3.97 -2.80
C PHE A 163 8.47 3.76 -3.38
N SER A 164 7.42 4.14 -2.66
CA SER A 164 6.06 4.06 -3.18
C SER A 164 5.87 5.05 -4.32
N GLY A 165 5.62 4.57 -5.54
CA GLY A 165 5.01 5.39 -6.58
C GLY A 165 3.60 5.79 -6.12
N ILE A 166 3.17 6.98 -6.49
CA ILE A 166 1.83 7.46 -6.12
C ILE A 166 1.21 8.28 -7.26
N SER A 167 -0.11 8.21 -7.38
CA SER A 167 -0.88 9.20 -8.10
C SER A 167 -1.55 10.10 -7.06
N TYR A 168 -1.02 11.32 -6.92
CA TYR A 168 -1.39 12.28 -5.87
C TYR A 168 -1.32 13.71 -6.44
N PRO A 169 -2.29 14.59 -6.15
CA PRO A 169 -2.26 15.96 -6.66
C PRO A 169 -0.96 16.70 -6.34
N GLY A 170 -0.31 17.26 -7.38
CA GLY A 170 0.92 18.04 -7.23
C GLY A 170 2.22 17.24 -7.06
N LEU A 171 2.17 15.91 -7.19
CA LEU A 171 3.36 15.06 -7.18
C LEU A 171 3.50 14.27 -8.49
N PRO A 172 4.73 13.83 -8.84
CA PRO A 172 4.93 12.94 -9.98
C PRO A 172 4.18 11.61 -9.78
N ASP A 173 3.63 11.06 -10.87
CA ASP A 173 2.92 9.78 -10.89
C ASP A 173 3.76 8.62 -11.46
N ASP A 174 5.07 8.74 -11.34
CA ASP A 174 6.04 7.77 -11.88
C ASP A 174 5.97 6.41 -11.16
N VAL A 175 6.15 5.34 -11.93
CA VAL A 175 6.40 4.00 -11.40
C VAL A 175 7.88 3.88 -11.05
N ILE A 176 8.22 3.91 -9.78
CA ILE A 176 9.60 3.94 -9.30
C ILE A 176 10.04 2.54 -8.82
N ARG A 177 11.18 2.08 -9.35
CA ARG A 177 11.83 0.86 -8.91
C ARG A 177 13.02 1.17 -8.01
N SER A 178 12.86 0.94 -6.71
CA SER A 178 13.95 1.09 -5.73
C SER A 178 14.20 -0.17 -4.89
N GLY A 179 13.24 -1.05 -4.75
CA GLY A 179 13.32 -2.27 -3.95
C GLY A 179 13.22 -3.56 -4.78
N THR A 180 12.86 -4.63 -4.09
CA THR A 180 12.66 -5.98 -4.63
C THR A 180 11.33 -6.15 -5.33
N ALA A 181 10.35 -5.31 -4.96
CA ALA A 181 9.02 -5.23 -5.53
C ALA A 181 8.69 -3.77 -5.91
N LEU A 182 7.52 -3.58 -6.53
CA LEU A 182 6.92 -2.28 -6.73
C LEU A 182 5.75 -2.09 -5.76
N TYR A 183 5.56 -0.85 -5.35
CA TYR A 183 4.39 -0.43 -4.59
C TYR A 183 3.84 0.85 -5.20
N TYR A 184 2.55 0.89 -5.50
CA TYR A 184 1.93 2.04 -6.13
C TYR A 184 0.56 2.34 -5.50
N ARG A 185 0.32 3.59 -5.14
CA ARG A 185 -0.93 4.01 -4.51
C ARG A 185 -1.66 5.07 -5.34
N LEU A 186 -2.94 4.86 -5.52
CA LEU A 186 -3.82 5.71 -6.33
C LEU A 186 -4.75 6.50 -5.40
N HIS A 187 -4.45 7.79 -5.22
CA HIS A 187 -5.15 8.63 -4.23
C HIS A 187 -6.28 9.48 -4.82
N GLY A 188 -6.46 9.45 -6.15
CA GLY A 188 -7.41 10.30 -6.86
C GLY A 188 -6.80 11.65 -7.29
N VAL A 189 -6.81 11.92 -8.60
CA VAL A 189 -6.34 13.15 -9.23
C VAL A 189 -7.40 13.58 -10.25
N PRO A 190 -7.80 14.85 -10.30
CA PRO A 190 -7.25 16.00 -9.56
C PRO A 190 -7.75 16.16 -8.11
N VAL A 191 -8.88 15.54 -7.74
CA VAL A 191 -9.47 15.70 -6.41
C VAL A 191 -9.11 14.53 -5.51
N LEU A 192 -8.27 14.84 -4.51
CA LEU A 192 -7.75 13.85 -3.57
C LEU A 192 -8.85 13.02 -2.93
N TYR A 193 -8.67 11.71 -2.88
CA TYR A 193 -9.57 10.65 -2.39
C TYR A 193 -10.89 10.49 -3.14
N LYS A 194 -11.20 11.36 -4.13
CA LYS A 194 -12.49 11.38 -4.82
C LYS A 194 -12.43 10.98 -6.29
N SER A 195 -11.45 11.55 -7.03
CA SER A 195 -11.43 11.38 -8.48
C SER A 195 -11.24 9.92 -8.89
N PRO A 196 -12.05 9.42 -9.84
CA PRO A 196 -11.80 8.14 -10.49
C PRO A 196 -10.61 8.24 -11.46
N TYR A 197 -10.10 7.08 -11.85
CA TYR A 197 -9.11 6.93 -12.92
C TYR A 197 -9.77 6.38 -14.18
N THR A 198 -9.34 6.87 -15.34
CA THR A 198 -9.81 6.33 -16.63
C THR A 198 -9.22 4.94 -16.88
N HIS A 199 -9.92 4.13 -17.64
CA HIS A 199 -9.43 2.81 -18.06
C HIS A 199 -8.09 2.90 -18.79
N SER A 200 -7.92 3.90 -19.67
CA SER A 200 -6.66 4.14 -20.38
C SER A 200 -5.48 4.41 -19.43
N PHE A 201 -5.69 5.22 -18.38
CA PHE A 201 -4.66 5.46 -17.37
C PHE A 201 -4.26 4.16 -16.66
N LEU A 202 -5.24 3.35 -16.23
CA LEU A 202 -5.00 2.09 -15.51
C LEU A 202 -4.31 1.04 -16.39
N GLU A 203 -4.67 0.95 -17.67
CA GLU A 203 -3.98 0.09 -18.62
C GLU A 203 -2.53 0.53 -18.85
N ASN A 204 -2.27 1.83 -18.97
CA ASN A 204 -0.93 2.37 -19.13
C ASN A 204 -0.07 2.13 -17.88
N LEU A 205 -0.65 2.31 -16.69
CA LEU A 205 0.00 1.96 -15.43
C LEU A 205 0.39 0.48 -15.41
N ARG A 206 -0.53 -0.42 -15.75
CA ARG A 206 -0.27 -1.86 -15.84
C ARG A 206 0.86 -2.17 -16.81
N LYS A 207 0.83 -1.59 -18.02
CA LYS A 207 1.89 -1.77 -19.03
C LYS A 207 3.26 -1.29 -18.53
N THR A 208 3.28 -0.16 -17.82
CA THR A 208 4.50 0.40 -17.22
C THR A 208 5.04 -0.50 -16.11
N ILE A 209 4.19 -1.01 -15.23
CA ILE A 209 4.57 -1.96 -14.17
C ILE A 209 5.15 -3.25 -14.79
N ARG A 210 4.52 -3.80 -15.83
CA ARG A 210 4.99 -5.02 -16.50
C ARG A 210 6.37 -4.90 -17.15
N LYS A 211 6.76 -3.70 -17.56
CA LYS A 211 8.10 -3.43 -18.11
C LYS A 211 9.19 -3.43 -17.02
N GLN A 212 8.81 -3.35 -15.75
CA GLN A 212 9.78 -3.35 -14.65
C GLN A 212 10.31 -4.76 -14.39
N LYS A 213 11.61 -4.85 -14.12
CA LYS A 213 12.28 -6.14 -13.81
C LYS A 213 12.14 -6.46 -12.31
N VAL A 214 10.91 -6.72 -11.86
CA VAL A 214 10.57 -7.13 -10.48
C VAL A 214 9.70 -8.38 -10.52
N LYS A 215 9.64 -9.12 -9.40
CA LYS A 215 8.79 -10.32 -9.29
C LYS A 215 7.36 -9.99 -8.91
N LYS A 216 7.16 -8.96 -8.08
CA LYS A 216 5.87 -8.58 -7.49
C LYS A 216 5.63 -7.09 -7.62
N ALA A 217 4.38 -6.71 -7.81
CA ALA A 217 3.93 -5.33 -7.74
C ALA A 217 2.63 -5.24 -6.94
N TRP A 218 2.57 -4.30 -6.02
CA TRP A 218 1.42 -4.02 -5.15
C TRP A 218 0.77 -2.72 -5.59
N VAL A 219 -0.52 -2.76 -5.92
CA VAL A 219 -1.27 -1.59 -6.37
C VAL A 219 -2.50 -1.42 -5.50
N TYR A 220 -2.59 -0.29 -4.79
CA TYR A 220 -3.68 -0.01 -3.86
C TYR A 220 -4.43 1.25 -4.22
N PHE A 221 -5.75 1.13 -4.30
CA PHE A 221 -6.65 2.24 -4.54
C PHE A 221 -7.06 2.87 -3.21
N ASN A 222 -6.76 4.16 -3.06
CA ASN A 222 -7.07 4.98 -1.88
C ASN A 222 -8.00 6.16 -2.23
N ASN A 223 -8.56 6.20 -3.42
CA ASN A 223 -9.61 7.13 -3.82
C ASN A 223 -10.99 6.62 -3.35
N THR A 224 -11.10 6.37 -2.06
CA THR A 224 -12.17 5.60 -1.43
C THR A 224 -13.41 6.40 -1.04
N TRP A 225 -13.43 7.69 -1.35
CA TRP A 225 -14.64 8.50 -1.22
C TRP A 225 -15.62 8.11 -2.34
N GLY A 226 -16.71 7.45 -1.99
CA GLY A 226 -17.63 6.86 -2.97
C GLY A 226 -17.12 5.53 -3.52
N THR A 227 -17.51 5.18 -4.75
CA THR A 227 -17.28 3.87 -5.36
C THR A 227 -16.05 3.79 -6.27
N ALA A 228 -15.42 4.94 -6.57
CA ALA A 228 -14.34 5.01 -7.57
C ALA A 228 -13.20 4.02 -7.30
N ALA A 229 -12.80 3.84 -6.04
CA ALA A 229 -11.71 2.92 -5.69
C ALA A 229 -12.03 1.48 -6.07
N ILE A 230 -13.23 1.00 -5.72
CA ILE A 230 -13.61 -0.40 -5.96
C ILE A 230 -13.83 -0.70 -7.42
N GLU A 231 -14.41 0.24 -8.18
CA GLU A 231 -14.61 0.13 -9.62
C GLU A 231 -13.27 0.09 -10.37
N ASN A 232 -12.36 1.03 -10.06
CA ASN A 232 -11.02 1.07 -10.64
C ASN A 232 -10.17 -0.16 -10.27
N ALA A 233 -10.28 -0.64 -9.02
CA ALA A 233 -9.56 -1.83 -8.57
C ALA A 233 -10.03 -3.09 -9.31
N LYS A 234 -11.36 -3.27 -9.48
CA LYS A 234 -11.92 -4.38 -10.27
C LYS A 234 -11.41 -4.34 -11.71
N PHE A 235 -11.55 -3.20 -12.38
CA PHE A 235 -11.08 -3.05 -13.75
C PHE A 235 -9.60 -3.40 -13.90
N LEU A 236 -8.73 -2.85 -13.05
CA LEU A 236 -7.29 -3.14 -13.12
C LEU A 236 -6.99 -4.61 -12.84
N LYS A 237 -7.68 -5.21 -11.85
CA LYS A 237 -7.54 -6.64 -11.53
C LYS A 237 -7.88 -7.52 -12.72
N ASP A 238 -9.00 -7.26 -13.41
CA ASP A 238 -9.43 -8.01 -14.58
C ASP A 238 -8.40 -7.87 -15.72
N CYS A 239 -7.90 -6.68 -15.97
CA CYS A 239 -6.81 -6.45 -16.92
C CYS A 239 -5.53 -7.23 -16.59
N THR A 240 -5.26 -7.52 -15.31
CA THR A 240 -4.07 -8.32 -14.94
C THR A 240 -4.26 -9.81 -15.18
N ARG A 241 -5.49 -10.32 -15.10
CA ARG A 241 -5.84 -11.74 -15.32
C ARG A 241 -5.84 -12.12 -16.79
N LEU A 242 -6.46 -11.30 -17.65
CA LEU A 242 -6.63 -11.59 -19.08
C LEU A 242 -5.32 -11.72 -19.88
N HIS A 243 -4.20 -11.30 -19.36
CA HIS A 243 -2.90 -11.35 -20.04
C HIS A 243 -1.91 -12.33 -19.38
N ASN A 244 -2.37 -13.19 -18.51
CA ASN A 244 -1.60 -14.32 -17.96
C ASN A 244 -1.97 -15.64 -18.61
N LEU A 245 -2.86 -15.61 -19.61
CA LEU A 245 -3.20 -16.69 -20.54
C LEU A 245 -2.41 -16.49 -21.84
#